data_a5a81111229e10e9a32dc9f50ac5a7d8
#
_entry.id   a5a81111229e10e9a32dc9f50ac5a7d8
#
_cell.length_a   1.000
_cell.length_b   1.000
_cell.length_c   1.000
_cell.angle_alpha   90.00
_cell.angle_beta   90.00
_cell.angle_gamma   90.00
#
_symmetry.space_group_name_H-M   'P 1'
#
loop_
_entity.id
_entity.type
_entity.pdbx_description
1 polymer ?
#
loop_
_entity_poly.entity_id
_entity_poly.type
_entity_poly.pdbx_seq_one_letter_code
_entity_poly.pdbx_strand_id
1 'polypeptide(L)'
;MGARQLSFIFESRIGNTNQHFMNTTKYIFVTGGVSSSLGKGIIAASLAKLLQARGFVVTIQKLDPYINVDPGTLNPYEHGECYVTDDGAETDLDLGHYERFLNRPTSQANNVTTGRIYQSVIDK
;
A
#
# COMPACT_ATOMS: atom_id res chain seq x y z
N MET A 1 20.53 11.20 -4.84
CA MET A 1 19.71 10.01 -5.15
C MET A 1 19.13 9.48 -3.83
N GLY A 2 17.91 9.88 -3.51
CA GLY A 2 17.26 9.44 -2.28
C GLY A 2 16.87 7.97 -2.34
N ALA A 3 17.31 7.21 -1.35
CA ALA A 3 16.92 5.83 -1.16
C ALA A 3 15.39 5.74 -0.96
N ARG A 4 14.67 5.19 -1.94
CA ARG A 4 13.25 4.90 -1.79
C ARG A 4 13.09 3.61 -1.00
N GLN A 5 12.89 3.73 0.28
CA GLN A 5 12.53 2.60 1.12
C GLN A 5 11.02 2.40 1.02
N LEU A 6 10.60 1.41 0.24
CA LEU A 6 9.20 1.03 0.12
C LEU A 6 8.89 -0.02 1.19
N SER A 7 7.96 0.30 2.07
CA SER A 7 7.46 -0.63 3.08
C SER A 7 6.00 -0.93 2.76
N PHE A 8 5.63 -2.20 2.77
CA PHE A 8 4.26 -2.64 2.52
C PHE A 8 3.69 -3.27 3.78
N ILE A 9 2.46 -2.92 4.11
CA ILE A 9 1.72 -3.50 5.24
C ILE A 9 0.57 -4.32 4.67
N PHE A 10 0.48 -5.56 5.09
CA PHE A 10 -0.64 -6.43 4.79
C PHE A 10 -1.53 -6.56 6.03
N GLU A 11 -2.80 -6.32 5.86
CA GLU A 11 -3.81 -6.63 6.85
C GLU A 11 -4.55 -7.90 6.42
N SER A 12 -4.58 -8.91 7.26
CA SER A 12 -5.34 -10.12 7.02
C SER A 12 -6.43 -10.28 8.07
N ARG A 13 -7.67 -10.41 7.62
CA ARG A 13 -8.80 -10.81 8.47
C ARG A 13 -9.19 -12.22 8.11
N ILE A 14 -9.22 -13.11 9.09
CA ILE A 14 -9.78 -14.45 8.92
C ILE A 14 -11.28 -14.34 9.12
N GLY A 15 -12.03 -14.48 8.03
CA GLY A 15 -13.48 -14.66 8.11
C GLY A 15 -13.79 -16.13 8.38
N ASN A 16 -14.22 -16.48 9.56
CA ASN A 16 -14.85 -17.78 9.82
C ASN A 16 -16.17 -17.59 10.56
N THR A 17 -17.22 -18.14 9.99
CA THR A 17 -18.54 -18.22 10.55
C THR A 17 -18.52 -19.14 11.78
N ASN A 18 -18.96 -18.62 12.95
CA ASN A 18 -19.30 -19.34 14.16
C ASN A 18 -18.24 -19.65 15.22
N GLN A 19 -17.25 -18.79 15.45
CA GLN A 19 -16.61 -18.74 16.77
C GLN A 19 -16.19 -17.32 17.12
N HIS A 20 -16.37 -16.92 18.38
CA HIS A 20 -15.86 -15.69 18.98
C HIS A 20 -14.32 -15.68 19.00
N PHE A 21 -13.71 -15.72 17.82
CA PHE A 21 -12.28 -15.42 17.70
C PHE A 21 -12.16 -13.91 17.63
N MET A 22 -11.38 -13.35 18.53
CA MET A 22 -10.91 -11.98 18.39
C MET A 22 -10.31 -11.83 16.99
N ASN A 23 -10.92 -10.99 16.15
CA ASN A 23 -10.41 -10.63 14.84
C ASN A 23 -9.09 -9.88 15.02
N THR A 24 -8.00 -10.60 15.22
CA THR A 24 -6.69 -9.98 15.29
C THR A 24 -6.17 -9.75 13.88
N THR A 25 -6.06 -8.48 13.51
CA THR A 25 -5.36 -8.07 12.30
C THR A 25 -3.89 -8.44 12.41
N LYS A 26 -3.37 -9.11 11.39
CA LYS A 26 -1.94 -9.42 11.29
C LYS A 26 -1.30 -8.52 10.25
N TYR A 27 -0.10 -8.04 10.56
CA TYR A 27 0.67 -7.17 9.70
C TYR A 27 1.90 -7.90 9.19
N ILE A 28 2.12 -7.79 7.89
CA ILE A 28 3.33 -8.30 7.23
C ILE A 28 4.02 -7.11 6.59
N PHE A 29 5.28 -6.88 6.95
CA PHE A 29 6.09 -5.82 6.40
C PHE A 29 7.01 -6.38 5.32
N VAL A 30 6.87 -5.88 4.11
CA VAL A 30 7.79 -6.17 3.01
C VAL A 30 8.72 -4.99 2.85
N THR A 31 9.95 -5.15 3.28
CA THR A 31 10.98 -4.11 3.19
C THR A 31 12.10 -4.57 2.27
N GLY A 32 12.84 -3.64 1.74
CA GLY A 32 13.97 -3.96 0.88
C GLY A 32 14.91 -2.77 0.70
N GLY A 33 16.07 -3.06 0.16
CA GLY A 33 17.10 -2.06 -0.06
C GLY A 33 16.71 -0.95 -1.03
N VAL A 34 17.62 -0.04 -1.23
CA VAL A 34 17.50 1.25 -1.92
C VAL A 34 17.08 1.14 -3.39
N SER A 35 17.26 -0.01 -4.03
CA SER A 35 16.95 -0.19 -5.45
C SER A 35 15.47 -0.46 -5.68
N SER A 36 14.81 0.41 -6.43
CA SER A 36 13.42 0.25 -6.86
C SER A 36 13.22 -0.92 -7.85
N SER A 37 14.29 -1.40 -8.47
CA SER A 37 14.27 -2.46 -9.48
C SER A 37 14.25 -3.89 -8.90
N LEU A 38 14.25 -4.06 -7.58
CA LEU A 38 14.27 -5.37 -6.93
C LEU A 38 12.90 -6.09 -6.89
N GLY A 39 11.87 -5.52 -7.50
CA GLY A 39 10.56 -6.17 -7.58
C GLY A 39 9.81 -6.30 -6.27
N LYS A 40 10.08 -5.46 -5.27
CA LYS A 40 9.38 -5.47 -3.97
C LYS A 40 7.86 -5.40 -4.12
N GLY A 41 7.37 -4.56 -5.03
CA GLY A 41 5.94 -4.44 -5.31
C GLY A 41 5.33 -5.73 -5.85
N ILE A 42 6.03 -6.41 -6.75
CA ILE A 42 5.59 -7.70 -7.30
C ILE A 42 5.59 -8.78 -6.22
N ILE A 43 6.61 -8.83 -5.37
CA ILE A 43 6.69 -9.77 -4.25
C ILE A 43 5.53 -9.54 -3.29
N ALA A 44 5.29 -8.28 -2.92
CA ALA A 44 4.20 -7.90 -2.02
C ALA A 44 2.83 -8.29 -2.60
N ALA A 45 2.56 -7.95 -3.85
CA ALA A 45 1.32 -8.27 -4.53
C ALA A 45 1.12 -9.79 -4.69
N SER A 46 2.19 -10.52 -5.01
CA SER A 46 2.15 -11.98 -5.14
C SER A 46 1.88 -12.66 -3.80
N LEU A 47 2.53 -12.22 -2.72
CA LEU A 47 2.27 -12.72 -1.38
C LEU A 47 0.83 -12.45 -0.96
N ALA A 48 0.33 -11.25 -1.19
CA ALA A 48 -1.05 -10.88 -0.90
C ALA A 48 -2.04 -11.77 -1.67
N LYS A 49 -1.76 -12.03 -2.95
CA LYS A 49 -2.58 -12.93 -3.77
C LYS A 49 -2.59 -14.37 -3.26
N LEU A 50 -1.45 -14.89 -2.85
CA LEU A 50 -1.34 -16.22 -2.26
C LEU A 50 -2.12 -16.33 -0.95
N LEU A 51 -2.04 -15.32 -0.09
CA LEU A 51 -2.82 -15.28 1.14
C LEU A 51 -4.33 -15.19 0.85
N GLN A 52 -4.73 -14.38 -0.13
CA GLN A 52 -6.12 -14.29 -0.58
C GLN A 52 -6.63 -15.64 -1.11
N ALA A 53 -5.82 -16.35 -1.87
CA ALA A 53 -6.15 -17.69 -2.38
C ALA A 53 -6.33 -18.73 -1.26
N ARG A 54 -5.71 -18.50 -0.10
CA ARG A 54 -5.88 -19.32 1.11
C ARG A 54 -7.07 -18.93 1.98
N GLY A 55 -7.89 -17.98 1.54
CA GLY A 55 -9.11 -17.56 2.24
C GLY A 55 -8.94 -16.39 3.21
N PHE A 56 -7.76 -15.76 3.26
CA PHE A 56 -7.58 -14.55 4.05
C PHE A 56 -8.16 -13.33 3.35
N VAL A 57 -8.74 -12.42 4.11
CA VAL A 57 -9.08 -11.09 3.62
C VAL A 57 -7.84 -10.21 3.72
N VAL A 58 -7.32 -9.80 2.58
CA VAL A 58 -6.02 -9.13 2.49
C VAL A 58 -6.20 -7.75 1.87
N THR A 59 -5.50 -6.76 2.42
CA THR A 59 -5.29 -5.46 1.79
C THR A 59 -3.81 -5.12 1.77
N ILE A 60 -3.40 -4.26 0.86
CA ILE A 60 -2.03 -3.76 0.77
C ILE A 60 -2.03 -2.28 1.10
N GLN A 61 -1.08 -1.85 1.92
CA GLN A 61 -0.80 -0.45 2.14
C GLN A 61 0.63 -0.14 1.69
N LYS A 62 0.77 0.86 0.84
CA LYS A 62 2.06 1.35 0.38
C LYS A 62 2.49 2.55 1.22
N LEU A 63 3.72 2.50 1.70
CA LEU A 63 4.35 3.60 2.43
C LEU A 63 5.41 4.25 1.53
N ASP A 64 5.20 5.50 1.18
CA ASP A 64 6.10 6.27 0.34
C ASP A 64 6.86 7.34 1.15
N PRO A 65 8.16 7.48 0.94
CA PRO A 65 8.99 8.44 1.67
C PRO A 65 8.82 9.89 1.17
N TYR A 66 7.80 10.18 0.38
CA TYR A 66 7.59 11.52 -0.15
C TYR A 66 7.16 12.48 0.97
N ILE A 67 7.76 13.69 0.93
CA ILE A 67 7.36 14.77 1.84
C ILE A 67 6.01 15.38 1.45
N ASN A 68 5.59 15.20 0.19
CA ASN A 68 4.29 15.65 -0.29
C ASN A 68 3.17 14.85 0.40
N VAL A 69 2.12 15.56 0.80
CA VAL A 69 0.92 14.91 1.37
C VAL A 69 0.23 14.06 0.31
N ASP A 70 0.22 14.54 -0.92
CA ASP A 70 -0.42 13.91 -2.06
C ASP A 70 0.58 13.66 -3.19
N PRO A 71 0.78 12.40 -3.65
CA PRO A 71 1.67 12.08 -4.77
C PRO A 71 1.31 12.75 -6.09
N GLY A 72 0.05 13.14 -6.30
CA GLY A 72 -0.39 13.84 -7.50
C GLY A 72 0.25 15.21 -7.70
N THR A 73 0.82 15.81 -6.65
CA THR A 73 1.57 17.07 -6.73
C THR A 73 3.00 16.90 -7.23
N LEU A 74 3.48 15.66 -7.39
CA LEU A 74 4.82 15.38 -7.88
C LEU A 74 4.90 15.52 -9.40
N ASN A 75 6.09 15.89 -9.89
CA ASN A 75 6.33 16.01 -11.32
C ASN A 75 6.24 14.63 -12.00
N PRO A 76 5.32 14.40 -12.97
CA PRO A 76 5.16 13.11 -13.63
C PRO A 76 6.42 12.63 -14.36
N TYR A 77 7.24 13.53 -14.86
CA TYR A 77 8.49 13.19 -15.57
C TYR A 77 9.56 12.62 -14.64
N GLU A 78 9.49 12.96 -13.35
CA GLU A 78 10.46 12.49 -12.36
C GLU A 78 9.97 11.28 -11.57
N HIS A 79 8.67 11.19 -11.32
CA HIS A 79 8.05 10.21 -10.41
C HIS A 79 7.08 9.26 -11.11
N GLY A 80 6.81 9.46 -12.41
CA GLY A 80 5.84 8.71 -13.19
C GLY A 80 4.40 9.24 -13.02
N GLU A 81 3.47 8.53 -13.61
CA GLU A 81 2.05 8.86 -13.57
C GLU A 81 1.46 8.57 -12.19
N CYS A 82 0.45 9.33 -11.79
CA CYS A 82 -0.33 9.01 -10.60
C CYS A 82 -1.54 8.15 -10.97
N TYR A 83 -1.97 7.35 -10.01
CA TYR A 83 -3.18 6.54 -10.10
C TYR A 83 -4.27 7.17 -9.22
N VAL A 84 -5.47 7.32 -9.76
CA VAL A 84 -6.61 7.86 -9.02
C VAL A 84 -7.49 6.70 -8.57
N THR A 85 -7.70 6.59 -7.27
CA THR A 85 -8.55 5.57 -6.66
C THR A 85 -10.04 5.91 -6.83
N ASP A 86 -10.92 4.94 -6.58
CA ASP A 86 -12.37 5.14 -6.70
C ASP A 86 -12.90 6.24 -5.76
N ASP A 87 -12.24 6.46 -4.63
CA ASP A 87 -12.56 7.55 -3.70
C ASP A 87 -11.90 8.90 -4.06
N GLY A 88 -11.31 9.00 -5.25
CA GLY A 88 -10.75 10.23 -5.80
C GLY A 88 -9.37 10.61 -5.29
N ALA A 89 -8.70 9.74 -4.54
CA ALA A 89 -7.35 10.02 -4.07
C ALA A 89 -6.31 9.84 -5.19
N GLU A 90 -5.43 10.81 -5.35
CA GLU A 90 -4.26 10.70 -6.20
C GLU A 90 -3.16 9.93 -5.47
N THR A 91 -2.72 8.83 -6.04
CA THR A 91 -1.79 7.90 -5.40
C THR A 91 -0.68 7.49 -6.36
N ASP A 92 0.30 6.76 -5.86
CA ASP A 92 1.33 6.16 -6.69
C ASP A 92 0.73 5.12 -7.65
N LEU A 93 1.29 5.02 -8.85
CA LEU A 93 0.85 4.10 -9.91
C LEU A 93 0.81 2.63 -9.45
N ASP A 94 1.65 2.25 -8.51
CA ASP A 94 1.71 0.88 -8.00
C ASP A 94 0.38 0.40 -7.42
N LEU A 95 -0.47 1.30 -6.92
CA LEU A 95 -1.80 0.93 -6.42
C LEU A 95 -2.67 0.30 -7.51
N GLY A 96 -2.61 0.80 -8.72
CA GLY A 96 -3.29 0.20 -9.86
C GLY A 96 -2.84 -1.23 -10.14
N HIS A 97 -1.56 -1.51 -9.97
CA HIS A 97 -1.04 -2.88 -10.08
C HIS A 97 -1.55 -3.78 -8.94
N TYR A 98 -1.62 -3.28 -7.71
CA TYR A 98 -2.15 -4.05 -6.59
C TYR A 98 -3.63 -4.39 -6.77
N GLU A 99 -4.43 -3.46 -7.30
CA GLU A 99 -5.83 -3.74 -7.64
C GLU A 99 -5.97 -4.89 -8.63
N ARG A 100 -5.14 -4.92 -9.65
CA ARG A 100 -5.13 -6.01 -10.65
C ARG A 100 -4.78 -7.35 -10.02
N PHE A 101 -3.77 -7.39 -9.16
CA PHE A 101 -3.35 -8.64 -8.49
C PHE A 101 -4.43 -9.15 -7.53
N LEU A 102 -5.01 -8.27 -6.73
CA LEU A 102 -5.97 -8.65 -5.70
C LEU A 102 -7.42 -8.69 -6.21
N ASN A 103 -7.68 -8.13 -7.39
CA ASN A 103 -9.03 -7.93 -7.91
C ASN A 103 -9.95 -7.24 -6.89
N ARG A 104 -9.44 -6.20 -6.24
CA ARG A 104 -10.13 -5.40 -5.24
C ARG A 104 -9.74 -3.94 -5.39
N PRO A 105 -10.69 -3.01 -5.25
CA PRO A 105 -10.38 -1.59 -5.31
C PRO A 105 -9.51 -1.19 -4.11
N THR A 106 -8.64 -0.23 -4.35
CA THR A 106 -7.88 0.47 -3.32
C THR A 106 -8.52 1.84 -3.03
N SER A 107 -8.13 2.42 -1.94
CA SER A 107 -8.61 3.72 -1.47
C SER A 107 -7.45 4.58 -1.01
N GLN A 108 -7.75 5.80 -0.61
CA GLN A 108 -6.76 6.71 -0.02
C GLN A 108 -6.00 6.08 1.16
N ALA A 109 -6.64 5.18 1.92
CA ALA A 109 -6.00 4.50 3.05
C ALA A 109 -4.88 3.53 2.63
N ASN A 110 -4.86 3.11 1.37
CA ASN A 110 -3.87 2.17 0.85
C ASN A 110 -2.53 2.82 0.46
N ASN A 111 -2.47 4.16 0.44
CA ASN A 111 -1.25 4.91 0.18
C ASN A 111 -1.00 5.93 1.28
N VAL A 112 0.14 5.83 1.94
CA VAL A 112 0.55 6.74 3.01
C VAL A 112 1.90 7.34 2.69
N THR A 113 1.97 8.66 2.64
CA THR A 113 3.23 9.39 2.46
C THR A 113 3.78 9.88 3.81
N THR A 114 5.08 10.12 3.87
CA THR A 114 5.71 10.75 5.04
C THR A 114 5.08 12.11 5.34
N GLY A 115 4.80 12.89 4.30
CA GLY A 115 4.13 14.19 4.44
C GLY A 115 2.77 14.08 5.12
N ARG A 116 1.97 13.07 4.77
CA ARG A 116 0.67 12.83 5.41
C ARG A 116 0.81 12.48 6.89
N ILE A 117 1.83 11.70 7.26
CA ILE A 117 2.10 11.37 8.66
C ILE A 117 2.47 12.63 9.43
N TYR A 118 3.39 13.45 8.91
CA TYR A 118 3.74 14.73 9.54
C TYR A 118 2.53 15.66 9.69
N GLN A 119 1.72 15.79 8.64
CA GLN A 119 0.50 16.60 8.69
C GLN A 119 -0.43 16.12 9.82
N SER A 120 -0.63 14.82 9.95
CA SER A 120 -1.49 14.26 10.99
C SER A 120 -0.97 14.52 12.43
N VAL A 121 0.34 14.66 12.59
CA VAL A 121 0.96 15.01 13.89
C VAL A 121 0.82 16.50 14.18
N ILE A 122 0.98 17.35 13.15
CA ILE A 122 0.88 18.81 13.31
C ILE A 122 -0.56 19.24 13.62
N ASP A 123 -1.54 18.56 13.01
CA ASP A 123 -2.96 18.88 13.15
C ASP A 123 -3.59 18.39 14.47
N LYS A 124 -2.84 17.63 15.28
CA LYS A 124 -3.25 17.17 16.61
C LYS A 124 -2.79 18.11 17.72
#